data_e76f1f5f6ffb799400f541f19ac55c3a
#
_entry.id   e76f1f5f6ffb799400f541f19ac55c3a
#
_cell.length_a   1.000
_cell.length_b   1.000
_cell.length_c   1.000
_cell.angle_alpha   90.00
_cell.angle_beta   90.00
_cell.angle_gamma   90.00
#
_symmetry.space_group_name_H-M   'P 1'
#
loop_
_entity.id
_entity.type
_entity.pdbx_description
1 polymer ?
#
loop_
_entity_poly.entity_id
_entity_poly.type
_entity_poly.pdbx_seq_one_letter_code
_entity_poly.pdbx_strand_id
1 'polypeptide(L)'
;MIKINMGCGWRDFGKDWIHIDGGDYPHLDSKDIFNLPYDDNSVDLIYASHVIEYFNREEVKDVLSEWIRVLKPDGKLRLAVPNFYEMVILYLEHNYPLESFLGPLYGQMPMGKETIYHRTTYDFESLKNLLIDLGMKNIQKWDWRETSHFKFDDHSQAYIPHMDKENGMLISLNIECQK
;
A
#
# COMPACT_ATOMS: atom_id res chain seq x y z
N MET A 1 10.03 -14.66 12.40
CA MET A 1 9.26 -13.43 12.07
C MET A 1 8.62 -13.65 10.73
N ILE A 2 7.28 -13.64 10.66
CA ILE A 2 6.52 -13.81 9.41
C ILE A 2 6.22 -12.41 8.86
N LYS A 3 6.71 -12.13 7.66
CA LYS A 3 6.50 -10.86 6.95
C LYS A 3 5.85 -11.12 5.60
N ILE A 4 4.78 -10.41 5.30
CA ILE A 4 4.04 -10.54 4.04
C ILE A 4 4.18 -9.26 3.23
N ASN A 5 4.62 -9.39 1.97
CA ASN A 5 4.56 -8.35 0.95
C ASN A 5 3.29 -8.59 0.11
N MET A 6 2.27 -7.80 0.40
CA MET A 6 0.93 -7.94 -0.16
C MET A 6 0.78 -7.06 -1.40
N GLY A 7 0.25 -7.62 -2.49
CA GLY A 7 0.18 -6.91 -3.76
C GLY A 7 1.57 -6.57 -4.31
N CYS A 8 2.50 -7.50 -4.18
CA CYS A 8 3.92 -7.26 -4.44
C CYS A 8 4.25 -7.01 -5.92
N GLY A 9 3.35 -7.40 -6.84
CA GLY A 9 3.63 -7.36 -8.27
C GLY A 9 4.87 -8.21 -8.60
N TRP A 10 5.72 -7.65 -9.45
CA TRP A 10 7.00 -8.30 -9.84
C TRP A 10 8.14 -8.15 -8.81
N ARG A 11 7.89 -7.48 -7.68
CA ARG A 11 8.91 -7.15 -6.68
C ARG A 11 9.12 -8.30 -5.70
N ASP A 12 10.26 -8.95 -5.82
CA ASP A 12 10.70 -10.00 -4.92
C ASP A 12 11.60 -9.42 -3.82
N PHE A 13 11.12 -9.36 -2.58
CA PHE A 13 11.87 -8.89 -1.40
C PHE A 13 12.78 -9.97 -0.81
N GLY A 14 12.87 -11.13 -1.47
CA GLY A 14 13.71 -12.25 -1.07
C GLY A 14 13.05 -13.18 -0.06
N LYS A 15 13.76 -14.26 0.25
CA LYS A 15 13.28 -15.42 1.01
C LYS A 15 12.79 -15.15 2.44
N ASP A 16 13.08 -13.98 2.98
CA ASP A 16 12.62 -13.60 4.32
C ASP A 16 11.21 -12.98 4.31
N TRP A 17 10.60 -12.89 3.13
CA TRP A 17 9.26 -12.39 2.90
C TRP A 17 8.39 -13.43 2.21
N ILE A 18 7.11 -13.39 2.52
CA ILE A 18 6.05 -14.09 1.80
C ILE A 18 5.48 -13.11 0.79
N HIS A 19 5.31 -13.54 -0.45
CA HIS A 19 4.86 -12.68 -1.55
C HIS A 19 3.46 -13.11 -1.98
N ILE A 20 2.50 -12.20 -1.87
CA ILE A 20 1.10 -12.46 -2.25
C ILE A 20 0.64 -11.39 -3.23
N ASP A 21 0.11 -11.82 -4.39
CA ASP A 21 -0.40 -10.91 -5.43
C ASP A 21 -1.41 -11.65 -6.32
N GLY A 22 -2.45 -10.97 -6.78
CA GLY A 22 -3.42 -11.55 -7.72
C GLY A 22 -2.89 -11.79 -9.14
N GLY A 23 -1.71 -11.26 -9.49
CA GLY A 23 -1.06 -11.40 -10.78
C GLY A 23 -0.43 -12.77 -11.00
N ASP A 24 0.38 -12.87 -12.05
CA ASP A 24 1.09 -14.12 -12.42
C ASP A 24 2.60 -13.88 -12.42
N TYR A 25 3.22 -14.01 -11.24
CA TYR A 25 4.65 -13.82 -11.05
C TYR A 25 5.28 -15.08 -10.44
N PRO A 26 6.51 -15.46 -10.86
CA PRO A 26 7.10 -16.75 -10.50
C PRO A 26 7.54 -16.87 -9.03
N HIS A 27 7.64 -15.76 -8.31
CA HIS A 27 8.08 -15.72 -6.90
C HIS A 27 6.93 -15.70 -5.89
N LEU A 28 5.68 -15.76 -6.36
CA LEU A 28 4.52 -15.71 -5.47
C LEU A 28 4.35 -16.99 -4.64
N ASP A 29 4.11 -16.81 -3.36
CA ASP A 29 3.71 -17.87 -2.45
C ASP A 29 2.20 -18.14 -2.50
N SER A 30 1.38 -17.10 -2.77
CA SER A 30 -0.08 -17.19 -2.91
C SER A 30 -0.60 -16.11 -3.84
N LYS A 31 -1.79 -16.36 -4.41
CA LYS A 31 -2.54 -15.38 -5.21
C LYS A 31 -3.79 -14.84 -4.51
N ASP A 32 -4.15 -15.38 -3.37
CA ASP A 32 -5.34 -14.96 -2.63
C ASP A 32 -4.97 -13.92 -1.56
N ILE A 33 -5.39 -12.68 -1.80
CA ILE A 33 -5.19 -11.56 -0.88
C ILE A 33 -6.39 -11.38 0.09
N PHE A 34 -7.49 -12.15 -0.13
CA PHE A 34 -8.73 -12.04 0.63
C PHE A 34 -8.84 -13.09 1.72
N ASN A 35 -8.27 -14.29 1.51
CA ASN A 35 -8.32 -15.39 2.47
C ASN A 35 -6.89 -15.87 2.71
N LEU A 36 -6.28 -15.39 3.78
CA LEU A 36 -4.90 -15.71 4.07
C LEU A 36 -4.79 -17.05 4.81
N PRO A 37 -3.96 -18.00 4.35
CA PRO A 37 -3.83 -19.33 4.96
C PRO A 37 -2.97 -19.29 6.23
N TYR A 38 -3.20 -18.30 7.07
CA TYR A 38 -2.50 -18.10 8.34
C TYR A 38 -3.48 -18.08 9.50
N ASP A 39 -3.05 -18.63 10.63
CA ASP A 39 -3.81 -18.56 11.87
C ASP A 39 -3.97 -17.12 12.36
N ASP A 40 -5.01 -16.87 13.15
CA ASP A 40 -5.16 -15.62 13.85
C ASP A 40 -3.92 -15.32 14.68
N ASN A 41 -3.48 -14.07 14.67
CA ASN A 41 -2.36 -13.61 15.49
C ASN A 41 -1.02 -14.33 15.22
N SER A 42 -0.71 -14.67 13.98
CA SER A 42 0.49 -15.42 13.60
C SER A 42 1.53 -14.57 12.84
N VAL A 43 1.12 -13.48 12.17
CA VAL A 43 1.96 -12.67 11.30
C VAL A 43 2.52 -11.45 12.04
N ASP A 44 3.80 -11.15 11.83
CA ASP A 44 4.47 -10.03 12.51
C ASP A 44 4.34 -8.71 11.75
N LEU A 45 4.34 -8.75 10.42
CA LEU A 45 4.28 -7.57 9.55
C LEU A 45 3.55 -7.88 8.25
N ILE A 46 2.59 -7.04 7.90
CA ILE A 46 2.05 -6.96 6.54
C ILE A 46 2.45 -5.62 5.93
N TYR A 47 3.06 -5.66 4.76
CA TYR A 47 3.41 -4.52 3.94
C TYR A 47 2.58 -4.54 2.67
N ALA A 48 1.96 -3.42 2.31
CA ALA A 48 1.23 -3.27 1.06
C ALA A 48 1.49 -1.89 0.45
N SER A 49 2.00 -1.86 -0.77
CA SER A 49 2.31 -0.63 -1.50
C SER A 49 1.41 -0.49 -2.71
N HIS A 50 0.53 0.50 -2.68
CA HIS A 50 -0.44 0.80 -3.72
C HIS A 50 -1.33 -0.39 -4.08
N VAL A 51 -2.05 -0.89 -3.07
CA VAL A 51 -2.95 -2.07 -3.18
C VAL A 51 -4.38 -1.71 -2.77
N ILE A 52 -4.55 -1.05 -1.61
CA ILE A 52 -5.89 -0.89 -1.02
C ILE A 52 -6.78 0.11 -1.78
N GLU A 53 -6.21 0.98 -2.58
CA GLU A 53 -6.94 1.89 -3.44
C GLU A 53 -7.67 1.21 -4.62
N TYR A 54 -7.31 -0.03 -4.94
CA TYR A 54 -8.02 -0.84 -5.94
C TYR A 54 -9.37 -1.37 -5.45
N PHE A 55 -9.63 -1.32 -4.14
CA PHE A 55 -10.90 -1.71 -3.54
C PHE A 55 -11.83 -0.52 -3.37
N ASN A 56 -13.14 -0.76 -3.44
CA ASN A 56 -14.11 0.27 -3.05
C ASN A 56 -14.17 0.41 -1.51
N ARG A 57 -14.92 1.41 -1.03
CA ARG A 57 -14.98 1.78 0.39
C ARG A 57 -15.57 0.70 1.31
N GLU A 58 -16.32 -0.25 0.78
CA GLU A 58 -16.85 -1.38 1.56
C GLU A 58 -15.89 -2.57 1.49
N GLU A 59 -15.46 -2.95 0.29
CA GLU A 59 -14.52 -4.06 0.08
C GLU A 59 -13.21 -3.90 0.85
N VAL A 60 -12.67 -2.68 0.94
CA VAL A 60 -11.41 -2.42 1.66
C VAL A 60 -11.49 -2.78 3.14
N LYS A 61 -12.68 -2.65 3.76
CA LYS A 61 -12.87 -3.02 5.17
C LYS A 61 -12.75 -4.52 5.37
N ASP A 62 -13.32 -5.31 4.47
CA ASP A 62 -13.25 -6.78 4.53
C ASP A 62 -11.81 -7.24 4.32
N VAL A 63 -11.13 -6.70 3.31
CA VAL A 63 -9.73 -7.00 3.00
C VAL A 63 -8.82 -6.67 4.20
N LEU A 64 -8.91 -5.47 4.73
CA LEU A 64 -8.10 -5.06 5.88
C LEU A 64 -8.44 -5.85 7.14
N SER A 65 -9.71 -6.21 7.35
CA SER A 65 -10.12 -7.06 8.49
C SER A 65 -9.44 -8.41 8.45
N GLU A 66 -9.34 -9.04 7.28
CA GLU A 66 -8.63 -10.31 7.11
C GLU A 66 -7.12 -10.15 7.37
N TRP A 67 -6.50 -9.08 6.86
CA TRP A 67 -5.09 -8.82 7.12
C TRP A 67 -4.83 -8.57 8.61
N ILE A 68 -5.71 -7.83 9.27
CA ILE A 68 -5.63 -7.56 10.72
C ILE A 68 -5.87 -8.85 11.52
N ARG A 69 -6.76 -9.75 11.09
CA ARG A 69 -7.02 -11.04 11.74
C ARG A 69 -5.71 -11.80 11.96
N VAL A 70 -4.91 -11.95 10.91
CA VAL A 70 -3.67 -12.72 10.96
C VAL A 70 -2.52 -12.00 11.67
N LEU A 71 -2.55 -10.67 11.80
CA LEU A 71 -1.53 -9.92 12.55
C LEU A 71 -1.55 -10.31 14.02
N LYS A 72 -0.37 -10.47 14.60
CA LYS A 72 -0.17 -10.65 16.06
C LYS A 72 -0.66 -9.41 16.82
N PRO A 73 -0.97 -9.55 18.12
CA PRO A 73 -0.98 -8.38 19.01
C PRO A 73 0.35 -7.62 18.86
N ASP A 74 0.27 -6.30 18.70
CA ASP A 74 1.40 -5.43 18.36
C ASP A 74 2.05 -5.68 16.98
N GLY A 75 1.51 -6.61 16.19
CA GLY A 75 1.91 -6.80 14.79
C GLY A 75 1.63 -5.57 13.96
N LYS A 76 2.44 -5.33 12.94
CA LYS A 76 2.44 -4.10 12.16
C LYS A 76 1.74 -4.26 10.83
N LEU A 77 0.89 -3.29 10.50
CA LEU A 77 0.39 -3.05 9.15
C LEU A 77 1.07 -1.80 8.60
N ARG A 78 1.81 -1.94 7.50
CA ARG A 78 2.50 -0.85 6.82
C ARG A 78 1.93 -0.69 5.43
N LEU A 79 1.32 0.46 5.19
CA LEU A 79 0.64 0.80 3.95
C LEU A 79 1.32 1.97 3.24
N ALA A 80 1.28 1.95 1.92
CA ALA A 80 1.54 3.09 1.06
C ALA A 80 0.39 3.22 0.06
N VAL A 81 -0.13 4.42 -0.15
CA VAL A 81 -1.21 4.74 -1.09
C VAL A 81 -0.94 6.08 -1.77
N PRO A 82 -1.55 6.39 -2.92
CA PRO A 82 -1.49 7.74 -3.48
C PRO A 82 -1.98 8.78 -2.46
N ASN A 83 -1.18 9.85 -2.27
CA ASN A 83 -1.48 10.90 -1.31
C ASN A 83 -2.26 12.03 -1.99
N PHE A 84 -3.57 12.04 -1.82
CA PHE A 84 -4.43 13.06 -2.42
C PHE A 84 -4.05 14.48 -1.97
N TYR A 85 -3.70 14.65 -0.70
CA TYR A 85 -3.31 15.96 -0.16
C TYR A 85 -2.10 16.54 -0.92
N GLU A 86 -1.03 15.77 -1.10
CA GLU A 86 0.17 16.23 -1.80
C GLU A 86 -0.11 16.50 -3.30
N MET A 87 -0.99 15.73 -3.92
CA MET A 87 -1.41 16.01 -5.31
C MET A 87 -2.15 17.33 -5.42
N VAL A 88 -3.00 17.68 -4.45
CA VAL A 88 -3.70 18.98 -4.40
C VAL A 88 -2.71 20.13 -4.22
N ILE A 89 -1.71 20.00 -3.34
CA ILE A 89 -0.65 21.01 -3.16
C ILE A 89 0.13 21.20 -4.46
N LEU A 90 0.54 20.14 -5.12
CA LEU A 90 1.25 20.20 -6.40
C LEU A 90 0.42 20.90 -7.49
N TYR A 91 -0.88 20.62 -7.54
CA TYR A 91 -1.78 21.25 -8.50
C TYR A 91 -1.95 22.75 -8.23
N LEU A 92 -2.23 23.13 -6.99
CA LEU A 92 -2.58 24.51 -6.61
C LEU A 92 -1.35 25.42 -6.46
N GLU A 93 -0.26 24.92 -5.88
CA GLU A 93 0.88 25.75 -5.49
C GLU A 93 2.06 25.65 -6.47
N HIS A 94 2.19 24.49 -7.12
CA HIS A 94 3.31 24.22 -8.02
C HIS A 94 2.89 24.17 -9.51
N ASN A 95 1.60 24.43 -9.81
CA ASN A 95 1.06 24.49 -11.19
C ASN A 95 1.30 23.22 -12.02
N TYR A 96 1.37 22.05 -11.39
CA TYR A 96 1.42 20.79 -12.13
C TYR A 96 0.10 20.54 -12.87
N PRO A 97 0.13 20.10 -14.13
CA PRO A 97 -1.08 19.86 -14.90
C PRO A 97 -1.85 18.63 -14.36
N LEU A 98 -3.17 18.60 -14.56
CA LEU A 98 -4.05 17.51 -14.13
C LEU A 98 -3.55 16.14 -14.61
N GLU A 99 -2.98 16.08 -15.81
CA GLU A 99 -2.43 14.86 -16.42
C GLU A 99 -1.39 14.17 -15.53
N SER A 100 -0.64 14.94 -14.72
CA SER A 100 0.35 14.40 -13.78
C SER A 100 -0.28 13.54 -12.68
N PHE A 101 -1.56 13.72 -12.42
CA PHE A 101 -2.28 13.05 -11.32
C PHE A 101 -3.20 11.92 -11.80
N LEU A 102 -3.46 11.79 -13.09
CA LEU A 102 -4.39 10.78 -13.61
C LEU A 102 -3.94 9.35 -13.26
N GLY A 103 -2.63 9.07 -13.36
CA GLY A 103 -2.07 7.79 -12.95
C GLY A 103 -2.29 7.49 -11.46
N PRO A 104 -1.79 8.35 -10.55
CA PRO A 104 -2.03 8.17 -9.11
C PRO A 104 -3.51 8.12 -8.70
N LEU A 105 -4.39 8.89 -9.37
CA LEU A 105 -5.81 8.93 -9.03
C LEU A 105 -6.60 7.72 -9.53
N TYR A 106 -6.33 7.28 -10.75
CA TYR A 106 -7.15 6.25 -11.39
C TYR A 106 -6.41 4.93 -11.57
N GLY A 107 -5.10 4.90 -11.47
CA GLY A 107 -4.30 3.71 -11.77
C GLY A 107 -4.54 3.25 -13.20
N GLN A 108 -4.06 2.11 -13.52
CA GLN A 108 -4.42 1.23 -14.63
C GLN A 108 -3.46 0.05 -14.60
N MET A 109 -3.92 -1.09 -14.15
CA MET A 109 -3.06 -2.26 -14.04
C MET A 109 -3.71 -3.45 -14.73
N PRO A 110 -2.97 -4.13 -15.64
CA PRO A 110 -3.44 -5.41 -16.17
C PRO A 110 -3.40 -6.47 -15.06
N MET A 111 -4.53 -7.19 -14.89
CA MET A 111 -4.67 -8.29 -13.95
C MET A 111 -5.24 -9.50 -14.69
N GLY A 112 -4.37 -10.35 -15.18
CA GLY A 112 -4.77 -11.47 -16.04
C GLY A 112 -5.41 -10.98 -17.36
N LYS A 113 -6.71 -11.23 -17.51
CA LYS A 113 -7.48 -10.81 -18.71
C LYS A 113 -8.21 -9.48 -18.53
N GLU A 114 -8.18 -8.93 -17.35
CA GLU A 114 -8.89 -7.70 -16.98
C GLU A 114 -7.92 -6.57 -16.74
N THR A 115 -8.43 -5.34 -16.77
CA THR A 115 -7.71 -4.14 -16.32
C THR A 115 -8.40 -3.61 -15.09
N ILE A 116 -7.65 -3.46 -14.01
CA ILE A 116 -8.17 -2.89 -12.76
C ILE A 116 -7.75 -1.42 -12.62
N TYR A 117 -8.57 -0.67 -11.91
CA TYR A 117 -8.41 0.77 -11.68
C TYR A 117 -8.56 1.08 -10.21
N HIS A 118 -7.99 2.20 -9.77
CA HIS A 118 -8.23 2.72 -8.43
C HIS A 118 -9.71 3.08 -8.25
N ARG A 119 -10.30 2.63 -7.16
CA ARG A 119 -11.71 2.80 -6.81
C ARG A 119 -11.91 3.70 -5.60
N THR A 120 -10.81 4.01 -4.92
CA THR A 120 -10.77 4.87 -3.74
C THR A 120 -9.50 5.73 -3.73
N THR A 121 -9.58 6.89 -3.09
CA THR A 121 -8.46 7.82 -2.91
C THR A 121 -8.38 8.18 -1.43
N TYR A 122 -7.16 8.36 -0.93
CA TYR A 122 -6.89 8.61 0.49
C TYR A 122 -6.07 9.89 0.72
N ASP A 123 -6.33 10.52 1.85
CA ASP A 123 -5.42 11.40 2.56
C ASP A 123 -5.11 10.80 3.95
N PHE A 124 -4.28 11.49 4.73
CA PHE A 124 -3.88 10.99 6.04
C PHE A 124 -5.07 10.76 6.99
N GLU A 125 -6.00 11.72 7.05
CA GLU A 125 -7.12 11.64 8.00
C GLU A 125 -8.13 10.57 7.59
N SER A 126 -8.47 10.44 6.32
CA SER A 126 -9.39 9.41 5.84
C SER A 126 -8.86 7.99 6.04
N LEU A 127 -7.56 7.75 5.73
CA LEU A 127 -6.94 6.45 5.95
C LEU A 127 -6.76 6.15 7.45
N LYS A 128 -6.37 7.13 8.25
CA LYS A 128 -6.26 7.01 9.70
C LYS A 128 -7.61 6.63 10.33
N ASN A 129 -8.69 7.31 9.95
CA ASN A 129 -10.02 7.01 10.48
C ASN A 129 -10.47 5.60 10.11
N LEU A 130 -10.26 5.16 8.86
CA LEU A 130 -10.52 3.78 8.46
C LEU A 130 -9.76 2.77 9.34
N LEU A 131 -8.48 3.01 9.61
CA LEU A 131 -7.65 2.12 10.43
C LEU A 131 -8.09 2.12 11.91
N ILE A 132 -8.50 3.27 12.46
CA ILE A 132 -9.07 3.37 13.82
C ILE A 132 -10.38 2.58 13.91
N ASP A 133 -11.26 2.71 12.94
CA ASP A 133 -12.54 1.99 12.89
C ASP A 133 -12.35 0.46 12.85
N LEU A 134 -11.22 0.01 12.29
CA LEU A 134 -10.81 -1.40 12.28
C LEU A 134 -10.00 -1.81 13.53
N GLY A 135 -9.87 -0.95 14.53
CA GLY A 135 -9.24 -1.23 15.82
C GLY A 135 -7.71 -1.09 15.85
N MET A 136 -7.12 -0.53 14.81
CA MET A 136 -5.67 -0.29 14.78
C MET A 136 -5.26 0.89 15.65
N LYS A 137 -4.03 0.82 16.17
CA LYS A 137 -3.44 1.79 17.11
C LYS A 137 -2.10 2.31 16.59
N ASN A 138 -1.56 3.32 17.26
CA ASN A 138 -0.22 3.86 16.99
C ASN A 138 -0.01 4.22 15.50
N ILE A 139 -1.02 4.88 14.92
CA ILE A 139 -1.03 5.23 13.50
C ILE A 139 -0.09 6.41 13.28
N GLN A 140 0.93 6.22 12.45
CA GLN A 140 1.95 7.22 12.16
C GLN A 140 2.46 7.12 10.72
N LYS A 141 3.06 8.20 10.21
CA LYS A 141 3.79 8.15 8.95
C LYS A 141 5.12 7.41 9.13
N TRP A 142 5.58 6.73 8.08
CA TRP A 142 6.91 6.10 8.05
C TRP A 142 7.71 6.59 6.83
N ASP A 143 9.03 6.62 6.97
CA ASP A 143 9.94 6.96 5.87
C ASP A 143 10.42 5.66 5.18
N TRP A 144 10.24 5.59 3.87
CA TRP A 144 10.68 4.45 3.08
C TRP A 144 12.20 4.21 3.19
N ARG A 145 13.01 5.26 3.42
CA ARG A 145 14.45 5.19 3.58
C ARG A 145 14.88 4.41 4.83
N GLU A 146 14.04 4.37 5.85
CA GLU A 146 14.30 3.73 7.15
C GLU A 146 13.84 2.27 7.21
N THR A 147 13.44 1.69 6.06
CA THR A 147 12.96 0.31 6.01
C THR A 147 14.03 -0.67 5.60
N SER A 148 13.90 -1.94 6.02
CA SER A 148 14.79 -3.02 5.56
C SER A 148 14.69 -3.33 4.06
N HIS A 149 13.61 -2.89 3.43
CA HIS A 149 13.33 -3.08 2.00
C HIS A 149 13.53 -1.80 1.15
N PHE A 150 14.15 -0.76 1.68
CA PHE A 150 14.35 0.55 1.01
C PHE A 150 15.04 0.47 -0.37
N LYS A 151 15.78 -0.61 -0.62
CA LYS A 151 16.47 -0.84 -1.89
C LYS A 151 15.53 -1.30 -3.03
N PHE A 152 14.35 -1.79 -2.67
CA PHE A 152 13.37 -2.20 -3.65
C PHE A 152 12.52 -1.00 -4.02
N ASP A 153 12.62 -0.60 -5.27
CA ASP A 153 11.86 0.52 -5.80
C ASP A 153 10.40 0.12 -6.00
N ASP A 154 9.53 0.71 -5.21
CA ASP A 154 8.09 0.52 -5.30
C ASP A 154 7.35 1.86 -5.16
N HIS A 155 6.02 1.81 -5.21
CA HIS A 155 5.23 3.04 -5.20
C HIS A 155 5.22 3.79 -3.86
N SER A 156 5.72 3.20 -2.76
CA SER A 156 5.98 3.95 -1.51
C SER A 156 7.01 5.07 -1.70
N GLN A 157 7.73 5.02 -2.81
CA GLN A 157 8.75 5.96 -3.24
C GLN A 157 8.32 6.75 -4.49
N ALA A 158 6.99 6.94 -4.69
CA ALA A 158 6.48 7.67 -5.84
C ALA A 158 6.64 9.18 -5.67
N TYR A 159 7.31 9.82 -6.62
CA TYR A 159 7.59 11.27 -6.64
C TYR A 159 7.04 11.93 -7.90
N ILE A 160 6.74 13.22 -7.80
CA ILE A 160 6.48 14.11 -8.94
C ILE A 160 7.51 15.26 -8.87
N PRO A 161 8.31 15.55 -9.93
CA PRO A 161 8.38 14.81 -11.21
C PRO A 161 8.72 13.33 -11.01
N HIS A 162 8.30 12.50 -11.97
CA HIS A 162 8.39 11.05 -11.85
C HIS A 162 9.79 10.57 -11.44
N MET A 163 9.86 9.90 -10.29
CA MET A 163 11.05 9.32 -9.68
C MET A 163 12.18 10.31 -9.33
N ASP A 164 11.92 11.61 -9.32
CA ASP A 164 12.88 12.60 -8.83
C ASP A 164 12.89 12.61 -7.28
N LYS A 165 13.68 11.71 -6.71
CA LYS A 165 13.79 11.53 -5.25
C LYS A 165 14.63 12.63 -4.56
N GLU A 166 15.33 13.46 -5.33
CA GLU A 166 16.17 14.54 -4.81
C GLU A 166 15.43 15.88 -4.72
N ASN A 167 14.68 16.23 -5.77
CA ASN A 167 14.03 17.53 -5.88
C ASN A 167 12.50 17.45 -5.98
N GLY A 168 11.97 16.26 -6.24
CA GLY A 168 10.54 16.02 -6.36
C GLY A 168 9.82 15.97 -5.02
N MET A 169 8.49 16.01 -5.09
CA MET A 169 7.61 15.85 -3.94
C MET A 169 7.10 14.40 -3.88
N LEU A 170 7.21 13.79 -2.70
CA LEU A 170 6.69 12.44 -2.45
C LEU A 170 5.15 12.48 -2.48
N ILE A 171 4.56 11.79 -3.44
CA ILE A 171 3.10 11.66 -3.60
C ILE A 171 2.55 10.35 -3.07
N SER A 172 3.34 9.58 -2.35
CA SER A 172 2.89 8.41 -1.61
C SER A 172 2.63 8.77 -0.16
N LEU A 173 1.47 8.40 0.35
CA LEU A 173 1.11 8.45 1.77
C LEU A 173 1.51 7.13 2.40
N ASN A 174 2.57 7.17 3.18
CA ASN A 174 3.15 6.01 3.85
C ASN A 174 2.70 6.00 5.32
N ILE A 175 1.84 5.05 5.71
CA ILE A 175 1.30 4.92 7.06
C ILE A 175 1.64 3.55 7.65
N GLU A 176 2.09 3.53 8.90
CA GLU A 176 2.27 2.33 9.72
C GLU A 176 1.37 2.39 10.94
N CYS A 177 0.79 1.26 11.32
CA CYS A 177 -0.02 1.11 12.52
C CYS A 177 0.17 -0.27 13.15
N GLN A 178 -0.36 -0.45 14.36
CA GLN A 178 -0.27 -1.69 15.14
C GLN A 178 -1.67 -2.21 15.50
N LYS A 179 -1.80 -3.54 15.57
CA LYS A 179 -3.01 -4.20 16.04
C LYS A 179 -3.24 -4.04 17.53
#